data_43c5e8dd063d11033fc9fb66604a35be
#
_entry.id   43c5e8dd063d11033fc9fb66604a35be
#
_cell.length_a   1.000
_cell.length_b   1.000
_cell.length_c   1.000
_cell.angle_alpha   90.00
_cell.angle_beta   90.00
_cell.angle_gamma   90.00
#
_symmetry.space_group_name_H-M   'P 1'
#
loop_
_entity.id
_entity.type
_entity.pdbx_description
1 polymer ?
#
loop_
_entity_poly.entity_id
_entity_poly.type
_entity_poly.pdbx_seq_one_letter_code
_entity_poly.pdbx_strand_id
1 'polypeptide(L)'
;LFRSSAASDVYKRQPPFFMKTTDLSDKYPDKHFLLDFQCFSKTKSIHGQISTVFCPDDNSYVRDMLSENGQQKILFIDGAKSKKVALLGDNLAELAIANNWKGIIVNGRIRDAEIISEMEIPVFALGTCPKKSLKENKGEKDVELSIDGLRLKPDDWVYADINGILISDSKL
;
A
#
# COMPACT_ATOMS: atom_id res chain seq x y z
N LEU A 1 39.10 -20.13 0.15
CA LEU A 1 38.18 -21.16 0.69
C LEU A 1 37.26 -20.63 1.81
N PHE A 2 37.57 -19.46 2.39
CA PHE A 2 36.77 -18.89 3.49
C PHE A 2 35.80 -17.78 3.09
N ARG A 3 35.67 -17.44 1.80
CA ARG A 3 34.77 -16.39 1.29
C ARG A 3 33.32 -16.82 1.15
N SER A 4 33.01 -18.13 1.21
CA SER A 4 31.63 -18.62 1.04
C SER A 4 30.80 -18.61 2.33
N SER A 5 31.45 -18.63 3.53
CA SER A 5 30.71 -18.65 4.79
C SER A 5 30.17 -17.29 5.19
N ALA A 6 30.92 -16.19 4.95
CA ALA A 6 30.47 -14.84 5.27
C ALA A 6 29.28 -14.38 4.38
N ALA A 7 29.27 -14.76 3.10
CA ALA A 7 28.14 -14.47 2.20
C ALA A 7 26.89 -15.27 2.59
N SER A 8 27.03 -16.51 3.04
CA SER A 8 25.92 -17.33 3.51
C SER A 8 25.35 -16.85 4.85
N ASP A 9 26.18 -16.29 5.74
CA ASP A 9 25.74 -15.76 7.03
C ASP A 9 25.03 -14.41 6.90
N VAL A 10 25.40 -13.57 5.95
CA VAL A 10 24.68 -12.34 5.59
C VAL A 10 23.30 -12.68 5.00
N TYR A 11 23.20 -13.74 4.20
CA TYR A 11 21.95 -14.24 3.63
C TYR A 11 21.00 -14.79 4.71
N LYS A 12 21.53 -15.45 5.76
CA LYS A 12 20.76 -15.97 6.90
C LYS A 12 20.28 -14.91 7.87
N ARG A 13 20.84 -13.69 7.83
CA ARG A 13 20.50 -12.56 8.70
C ARG A 13 19.50 -11.58 8.08
N GLN A 14 19.09 -11.82 6.83
CA GLN A 14 18.02 -11.02 6.22
C GLN A 14 16.68 -11.33 6.92
N PRO A 15 15.82 -10.29 7.16
CA PRO A 15 14.51 -10.50 7.78
C PRO A 15 13.69 -11.54 7.00
N PRO A 16 12.70 -12.20 7.66
CA PRO A 16 11.94 -13.29 7.07
C PRO A 16 11.50 -12.91 5.66
N PHE A 17 11.83 -13.79 4.76
CA PHE A 17 11.79 -13.66 3.31
C PHE A 17 10.51 -12.99 2.83
N PHE A 18 10.59 -11.73 2.43
CA PHE A 18 9.55 -11.13 1.62
C PHE A 18 9.63 -11.78 0.23
N MET A 19 8.63 -12.56 -0.10
CA MET A 19 8.54 -13.15 -1.43
C MET A 19 8.22 -12.04 -2.43
N LYS A 20 9.11 -11.82 -3.38
CA LYS A 20 8.93 -10.80 -4.43
C LYS A 20 7.68 -11.12 -5.24
N THR A 21 7.03 -10.08 -5.77
CA THR A 21 5.86 -10.29 -6.64
C THR A 21 6.20 -11.11 -7.88
N THR A 22 7.43 -11.04 -8.38
CA THR A 22 7.93 -11.89 -9.47
C THR A 22 7.93 -13.37 -9.09
N ASP A 23 8.42 -13.70 -7.89
CA ASP A 23 8.43 -15.09 -7.40
C ASP A 23 7.01 -15.61 -7.17
N LEU A 24 6.12 -14.74 -6.67
CA LEU A 24 4.71 -15.06 -6.48
C LEU A 24 4.00 -15.30 -7.81
N SER A 25 4.31 -14.52 -8.84
CA SER A 25 3.78 -14.70 -10.19
C SER A 25 4.18 -16.08 -10.76
N ASP A 26 5.43 -16.47 -10.57
CA ASP A 26 5.93 -17.75 -11.04
C ASP A 26 5.30 -18.94 -10.29
N LYS A 27 5.11 -18.78 -8.98
CA LYS A 27 4.52 -19.82 -8.12
C LYS A 27 3.01 -19.93 -8.28
N TYR A 28 2.33 -18.82 -8.57
CA TYR A 28 0.87 -18.73 -8.67
C TYR A 28 0.46 -18.10 -10.01
N PRO A 29 0.65 -18.80 -11.14
CA PRO A 29 0.48 -18.22 -12.48
C PRO A 29 -0.95 -17.76 -12.80
N ASP A 30 -1.95 -18.26 -12.06
CA ASP A 30 -3.36 -17.88 -12.24
C ASP A 30 -3.77 -16.63 -11.45
N LYS A 31 -2.87 -16.10 -10.62
CA LYS A 31 -3.14 -14.87 -9.87
C LYS A 31 -2.99 -13.64 -10.77
N HIS A 32 -3.81 -12.64 -10.49
CA HIS A 32 -3.79 -11.35 -11.19
C HIS A 32 -3.15 -10.29 -10.33
N PHE A 33 -2.57 -9.29 -10.98
CA PHE A 33 -1.87 -8.19 -10.34
C PHE A 33 -2.54 -6.87 -10.68
N LEU A 34 -2.51 -5.95 -9.72
CA LEU A 34 -2.73 -4.54 -9.97
C LEU A 34 -1.39 -3.93 -10.41
N LEU A 35 -1.40 -3.16 -11.49
CA LEU A 35 -0.22 -2.58 -12.12
C LEU A 35 -0.23 -1.04 -12.02
N ASP A 36 0.86 -0.43 -12.47
CA ASP A 36 1.04 1.03 -12.56
C ASP A 36 1.14 1.77 -11.22
N PHE A 37 1.21 1.05 -10.11
CA PHE A 37 1.51 1.64 -8.81
C PHE A 37 3.00 1.89 -8.65
N GLN A 38 3.34 3.11 -8.21
CA GLN A 38 4.70 3.52 -7.89
C GLN A 38 4.87 3.54 -6.37
N CYS A 39 6.05 3.17 -5.90
CA CYS A 39 6.40 3.29 -4.49
C CYS A 39 7.08 4.64 -4.24
N PHE A 40 6.49 5.46 -3.36
CA PHE A 40 6.95 6.81 -3.06
C PHE A 40 7.79 6.93 -1.79
N SER A 41 7.89 5.87 -0.99
CA SER A 41 8.62 5.84 0.28
C SER A 41 9.98 5.15 0.18
N LYS A 42 10.76 5.15 1.28
CA LYS A 42 12.03 4.43 1.34
C LYS A 42 11.85 2.93 1.21
N THR A 43 10.91 2.35 1.95
CA THR A 43 10.62 0.92 1.92
C THR A 43 9.83 0.59 0.66
N LYS A 44 10.38 -0.29 -0.18
CA LYS A 44 9.88 -0.57 -1.54
C LYS A 44 9.03 -1.83 -1.64
N SER A 45 8.74 -2.47 -0.52
CA SER A 45 7.92 -3.69 -0.51
C SER A 45 7.08 -3.75 0.76
N ILE A 46 5.92 -4.41 0.66
CA ILE A 46 5.03 -4.62 1.79
C ILE A 46 4.14 -5.84 1.55
N HIS A 47 3.81 -6.55 2.62
CA HIS A 47 2.76 -7.56 2.60
C HIS A 47 1.97 -7.54 3.91
N GLY A 48 0.71 -7.88 3.84
CA GLY A 48 -0.17 -7.93 5.01
C GLY A 48 -1.63 -7.91 4.63
N GLN A 49 -2.48 -7.96 5.65
CA GLN A 49 -3.92 -7.82 5.47
C GLN A 49 -4.30 -6.35 5.25
N ILE A 50 -5.37 -6.15 4.49
CA ILE A 50 -5.85 -4.81 4.19
C ILE A 50 -7.10 -4.43 4.99
N SER A 51 -7.20 -3.13 5.29
CA SER A 51 -8.46 -2.44 5.51
C SER A 51 -8.77 -1.62 4.27
N THR A 52 -10.01 -1.36 3.97
CA THR A 52 -10.43 -0.72 2.72
C THR A 52 -11.24 0.54 2.95
N VAL A 53 -11.10 1.51 2.04
CA VAL A 53 -11.93 2.71 1.98
C VAL A 53 -12.14 3.11 0.51
N PHE A 54 -13.38 3.37 0.15
CA PHE A 54 -13.76 3.94 -1.15
C PHE A 54 -14.08 5.42 -0.97
N CYS A 55 -13.32 6.30 -1.60
CA CYS A 55 -13.46 7.74 -1.37
C CYS A 55 -12.96 8.58 -2.56
N PRO A 56 -13.65 8.57 -3.70
CA PRO A 56 -13.28 9.44 -4.82
C PRO A 56 -13.27 10.91 -4.42
N ASP A 57 -12.13 11.59 -4.59
CA ASP A 57 -11.90 13.02 -4.39
C ASP A 57 -12.12 13.56 -2.96
N ASP A 58 -12.39 12.70 -1.99
CA ASP A 58 -12.64 13.10 -0.58
C ASP A 58 -11.85 12.20 0.38
N ASN A 59 -10.98 12.79 1.20
CA ASN A 59 -10.14 12.02 2.13
C ASN A 59 -10.60 12.06 3.60
N SER A 60 -11.84 12.45 3.87
CA SER A 60 -12.37 12.49 5.24
C SER A 60 -12.24 11.15 5.93
N TYR A 61 -12.68 10.07 5.29
CA TYR A 61 -12.62 8.72 5.85
C TYR A 61 -11.22 8.11 5.84
N VAL A 62 -10.33 8.58 4.99
CA VAL A 62 -8.90 8.22 5.09
C VAL A 62 -8.34 8.70 6.42
N ARG A 63 -8.60 9.96 6.79
CA ARG A 63 -8.21 10.53 8.08
C ARG A 63 -8.84 9.77 9.24
N ASP A 64 -10.14 9.50 9.17
CA ASP A 64 -10.85 8.72 10.19
C ASP A 64 -10.16 7.37 10.45
N MET A 65 -9.93 6.59 9.40
CA MET A 65 -9.33 5.27 9.53
C MET A 65 -7.89 5.34 10.03
N LEU A 66 -7.08 6.27 9.51
CA LEU A 66 -5.69 6.44 9.94
C LEU A 66 -5.58 6.96 11.38
N SER A 67 -6.64 7.57 11.92
CA SER A 67 -6.71 8.00 13.33
C SER A 67 -6.95 6.85 14.30
N GLU A 68 -7.39 5.71 13.82
CA GLU A 68 -7.58 4.47 14.60
C GLU A 68 -6.34 3.59 14.56
N ASN A 69 -6.23 2.66 15.52
CA ASN A 69 -5.14 1.69 15.51
C ASN A 69 -5.21 0.79 14.27
N GLY A 70 -4.20 0.83 13.43
CA GLY A 70 -4.12 0.05 12.21
C GLY A 70 -3.87 -1.45 12.42
N GLN A 71 -3.43 -1.87 13.62
CA GLN A 71 -3.15 -3.27 13.96
C GLN A 71 -2.22 -3.95 12.95
N GLN A 72 -1.23 -3.20 12.44
CA GLN A 72 -0.29 -3.65 11.41
C GLN A 72 -0.95 -4.08 10.10
N LYS A 73 -2.14 -3.56 9.79
CA LYS A 73 -2.79 -3.69 8.48
C LYS A 73 -2.32 -2.62 7.51
N ILE A 74 -2.63 -2.82 6.27
CA ILE A 74 -2.36 -1.89 5.17
C ILE A 74 -3.69 -1.21 4.83
N LEU A 75 -3.72 0.12 4.77
CA LEU A 75 -4.91 0.83 4.29
C LEU A 75 -4.90 0.89 2.76
N PHE A 76 -5.87 0.25 2.15
CA PHE A 76 -6.11 0.33 0.71
C PHE A 76 -7.19 1.38 0.42
N ILE A 77 -6.78 2.47 -0.22
CA ILE A 77 -7.62 3.64 -0.51
C ILE A 77 -8.00 3.59 -1.99
N ASP A 78 -9.26 3.42 -2.29
CA ASP A 78 -9.77 3.49 -3.66
C ASP A 78 -10.31 4.89 -3.96
N GLY A 79 -9.54 5.66 -4.69
CA GLY A 79 -9.90 6.98 -5.20
C GLY A 79 -10.45 6.95 -6.62
N ALA A 80 -10.84 5.77 -7.12
CA ALA A 80 -11.33 5.58 -8.48
C ALA A 80 -10.39 6.15 -9.56
N LYS A 81 -9.08 6.09 -9.31
CA LYS A 81 -8.02 6.60 -10.22
C LYS A 81 -8.13 8.09 -10.55
N SER A 82 -8.85 8.86 -9.75
CA SER A 82 -9.01 10.30 -9.99
C SER A 82 -7.65 11.00 -10.00
N LYS A 83 -7.48 11.90 -10.95
CA LYS A 83 -6.32 12.80 -11.06
C LYS A 83 -6.61 14.20 -10.55
N LYS A 84 -7.81 14.43 -10.01
CA LYS A 84 -8.28 15.77 -9.64
C LYS A 84 -7.66 16.28 -8.36
N VAL A 85 -7.44 15.40 -7.39
CA VAL A 85 -6.95 15.74 -6.07
C VAL A 85 -6.01 14.64 -5.53
N ALA A 86 -5.24 14.99 -4.51
CA ALA A 86 -4.46 14.02 -3.73
C ALA A 86 -5.27 13.56 -2.51
N LEU A 87 -5.32 12.25 -2.29
CA LEU A 87 -6.03 11.65 -1.16
C LEU A 87 -5.14 11.47 0.08
N LEU A 88 -3.82 11.48 -0.10
CA LEU A 88 -2.83 11.31 0.96
C LEU A 88 -1.72 12.35 0.79
N GLY A 89 -1.29 12.91 1.90
CA GLY A 89 -0.09 13.74 2.00
C GLY A 89 0.76 13.32 3.20
N ASP A 90 1.79 14.07 3.50
CA ASP A 90 2.75 13.82 4.58
C ASP A 90 2.09 13.69 5.96
N ASN A 91 1.15 14.58 6.31
CA ASN A 91 0.47 14.56 7.61
C ASN A 91 -0.31 13.26 7.83
N LEU A 92 -0.99 12.75 6.80
CA LEU A 92 -1.73 11.48 6.91
C LEU A 92 -0.78 10.28 6.94
N ALA A 93 0.34 10.34 6.23
CA ALA A 93 1.36 9.30 6.31
C ALA A 93 1.99 9.24 7.71
N GLU A 94 2.28 10.38 8.33
CA GLU A 94 2.75 10.46 9.72
C GLU A 94 1.71 9.92 10.71
N LEU A 95 0.43 10.24 10.51
CA LEU A 95 -0.67 9.72 11.31
C LEU A 95 -0.74 8.18 11.24
N ALA A 96 -0.53 7.62 10.06
CA ALA A 96 -0.48 6.17 9.86
C ALA A 96 0.67 5.54 10.66
N ILE A 97 1.85 6.14 10.63
CA ILE A 97 3.00 5.68 11.42
C ILE A 97 2.66 5.69 12.92
N ALA A 98 2.09 6.79 13.40
CA ALA A 98 1.75 6.96 14.81
C ALA A 98 0.71 5.95 15.32
N ASN A 99 -0.15 5.44 14.45
CA ASN A 99 -1.28 4.57 14.80
C ASN A 99 -1.11 3.11 14.32
N ASN A 100 0.12 2.66 14.16
CA ASN A 100 0.46 1.24 13.88
C ASN A 100 -0.10 0.71 12.55
N TRP A 101 -0.21 1.54 11.53
CA TRP A 101 -0.46 1.09 10.17
C TRP A 101 0.84 0.56 9.56
N LYS A 102 0.76 -0.53 8.84
CA LYS A 102 1.93 -1.15 8.20
C LYS A 102 2.32 -0.45 6.90
N GLY A 103 1.34 0.11 6.19
CA GLY A 103 1.54 0.82 4.93
C GLY A 103 0.24 1.31 4.35
N ILE A 104 0.35 2.00 3.20
CA ILE A 104 -0.77 2.64 2.52
C ILE A 104 -0.65 2.39 1.03
N ILE A 105 -1.75 2.01 0.40
CA ILE A 105 -1.87 1.87 -1.06
C ILE A 105 -3.01 2.77 -1.53
N VAL A 106 -2.74 3.65 -2.49
CA VAL A 106 -3.71 4.63 -3.00
C VAL A 106 -3.98 4.37 -4.47
N ASN A 107 -5.17 3.89 -4.79
CA ASN A 107 -5.65 3.85 -6.18
C ASN A 107 -6.11 5.25 -6.60
N GLY A 108 -5.15 6.14 -6.71
CA GLY A 108 -5.31 7.57 -6.95
C GLY A 108 -4.00 8.30 -6.78
N ARG A 109 -4.07 9.58 -6.39
CA ARG A 109 -2.91 10.48 -6.30
C ARG A 109 -2.56 10.83 -4.84
N ILE A 110 -1.29 11.10 -4.63
CA ILE A 110 -0.75 11.64 -3.37
C ILE A 110 -0.10 13.00 -3.62
N ARG A 111 0.24 13.70 -2.55
CA ARG A 111 1.07 14.92 -2.59
C ARG A 111 2.16 14.86 -1.53
N ASP A 112 3.00 15.87 -1.48
CA ASP A 112 4.16 15.94 -0.57
C ASP A 112 5.09 14.72 -0.75
N ALA A 113 5.24 14.28 -2.00
CA ALA A 113 5.98 13.07 -2.34
C ALA A 113 7.45 13.14 -1.92
N GLU A 114 8.05 14.34 -1.93
CA GLU A 114 9.43 14.58 -1.47
C GLU A 114 9.58 14.29 0.03
N ILE A 115 8.57 14.59 0.85
CA ILE A 115 8.58 14.31 2.29
C ILE A 115 8.31 12.81 2.52
N ILE A 116 7.32 12.25 1.83
CA ILE A 116 6.98 10.82 1.90
C ILE A 116 8.16 9.94 1.47
N SER A 117 8.97 10.41 0.51
CA SER A 117 10.16 9.67 0.04
C SER A 117 11.20 9.40 1.12
N GLU A 118 11.20 10.19 2.20
CA GLU A 118 12.10 10.03 3.34
C GLU A 118 11.50 9.15 4.45
N MET A 119 10.24 8.74 4.33
CA MET A 119 9.54 7.92 5.33
C MET A 119 9.77 6.42 5.12
N GLU A 120 9.83 5.67 6.23
CA GLU A 120 9.97 4.21 6.20
C GLU A 120 8.65 3.50 5.86
N ILE A 121 7.49 4.07 6.23
CA ILE A 121 6.19 3.45 5.93
C ILE A 121 6.00 3.31 4.42
N PRO A 122 5.74 2.10 3.91
CA PRO A 122 5.51 1.92 2.48
C PRO A 122 4.27 2.67 2.01
N VAL A 123 4.42 3.47 0.97
CA VAL A 123 3.33 4.22 0.33
C VAL A 123 3.38 3.97 -1.17
N PHE A 124 2.33 3.36 -1.69
CA PHE A 124 2.15 3.10 -3.12
C PHE A 124 0.99 3.94 -3.65
N ALA A 125 1.14 4.50 -4.84
CA ALA A 125 0.10 5.30 -5.50
C ALA A 125 0.29 5.30 -7.01
N LEU A 126 -0.72 5.78 -7.74
CA LEU A 126 -0.66 5.90 -9.20
C LEU A 126 0.09 7.15 -9.68
N GLY A 127 0.40 8.07 -8.78
CA GLY A 127 1.14 9.29 -9.09
C GLY A 127 0.84 10.40 -8.11
N THR A 128 1.14 11.64 -8.49
CA THR A 128 1.02 12.80 -7.64
C THR A 128 0.03 13.82 -8.18
N CYS A 129 -0.53 14.64 -7.29
CA CYS A 129 -1.34 15.80 -7.60
C CYS A 129 -1.20 16.82 -6.44
N PRO A 130 -0.87 18.09 -6.70
CA PRO A 130 -0.67 19.06 -5.62
C PRO A 130 -1.97 19.54 -4.95
N LYS A 131 -3.12 19.32 -5.58
CA LYS A 131 -4.42 19.82 -5.10
C LYS A 131 -4.94 19.00 -3.93
N LYS A 132 -5.38 19.69 -2.87
CA LYS A 132 -6.04 19.07 -1.72
C LYS A 132 -7.35 18.39 -2.11
N SER A 133 -7.68 17.29 -1.43
CA SER A 133 -8.99 16.64 -1.55
C SER A 133 -10.09 17.49 -0.87
N LEU A 134 -11.33 17.13 -1.21
CA LEU A 134 -12.50 17.56 -0.47
C LEU A 134 -12.54 16.91 0.92
N LYS A 135 -13.32 17.50 1.83
CA LYS A 135 -13.53 17.01 3.21
C LYS A 135 -15.02 17.14 3.56
N GLU A 136 -15.83 16.39 2.83
CA GLU A 136 -17.29 16.46 2.89
C GLU A 136 -17.90 15.15 3.44
N ASN A 137 -17.10 14.29 4.05
CA ASN A 137 -17.51 12.99 4.58
C ASN A 137 -18.18 12.08 3.53
N LYS A 138 -17.64 12.09 2.33
CA LYS A 138 -18.10 11.25 1.22
C LYS A 138 -17.21 10.01 1.11
N GLY A 139 -17.84 8.86 0.86
CA GLY A 139 -17.16 7.59 0.70
C GLY A 139 -17.75 6.50 1.58
N GLU A 140 -17.07 5.38 1.62
CA GLU A 140 -17.48 4.19 2.39
C GLU A 140 -16.25 3.48 2.97
N LYS A 141 -16.32 3.17 4.27
CA LYS A 141 -15.27 2.43 4.98
C LYS A 141 -15.59 0.94 5.03
N ASP A 142 -14.55 0.12 5.06
CA ASP A 142 -14.65 -1.34 5.24
C ASP A 142 -15.56 -2.02 4.21
N VAL A 143 -15.45 -1.62 2.96
CA VAL A 143 -16.26 -2.14 1.85
C VAL A 143 -15.41 -2.95 0.87
N GLU A 144 -16.08 -3.82 0.11
CA GLU A 144 -15.45 -4.47 -1.03
C GLU A 144 -15.15 -3.45 -2.12
N LEU A 145 -13.93 -3.50 -2.65
CA LEU A 145 -13.47 -2.65 -3.75
C LEU A 145 -13.43 -3.46 -5.05
N SER A 146 -13.62 -2.78 -6.18
CA SER A 146 -13.43 -3.35 -7.50
C SER A 146 -12.45 -2.47 -8.28
N ILE A 147 -11.27 -2.99 -8.54
CA ILE A 147 -10.17 -2.26 -9.19
C ILE A 147 -9.64 -3.12 -10.34
N ASP A 148 -9.72 -2.58 -11.56
CA ASP A 148 -9.25 -3.26 -12.78
C ASP A 148 -9.78 -4.70 -12.92
N GLY A 149 -11.04 -4.92 -12.51
CA GLY A 149 -11.70 -6.21 -12.55
C GLY A 149 -11.34 -7.15 -11.39
N LEU A 150 -10.45 -6.75 -10.49
CA LEU A 150 -10.14 -7.50 -9.29
C LEU A 150 -11.00 -7.03 -8.12
N ARG A 151 -11.51 -7.98 -7.34
CA ARG A 151 -12.23 -7.71 -6.10
C ARG A 151 -11.29 -7.78 -4.92
N LEU A 152 -11.35 -6.77 -4.06
CA LEU A 152 -10.60 -6.67 -2.81
C LEU A 152 -11.59 -6.44 -1.69
N LYS A 153 -11.52 -7.22 -0.64
CA LYS A 153 -12.36 -7.04 0.54
C LYS A 153 -11.50 -6.87 1.79
N PRO A 154 -12.04 -6.29 2.87
CA PRO A 154 -11.33 -6.23 4.14
C PRO A 154 -10.78 -7.61 4.56
N ASP A 155 -9.57 -7.59 5.11
CA ASP A 155 -8.80 -8.76 5.55
C ASP A 155 -8.21 -9.64 4.44
N ASP A 156 -8.39 -9.30 3.16
CA ASP A 156 -7.59 -9.88 2.09
C ASP A 156 -6.11 -9.57 2.30
N TRP A 157 -5.26 -10.38 1.68
CA TRP A 157 -3.81 -10.22 1.73
C TRP A 157 -3.29 -9.50 0.50
N VAL A 158 -2.37 -8.56 0.71
CA VAL A 158 -1.64 -7.92 -0.38
C VAL A 158 -0.16 -8.20 -0.27
N TYR A 159 0.48 -8.31 -1.43
CA TYR A 159 1.93 -8.40 -1.61
C TYR A 159 2.31 -7.38 -2.67
N ALA A 160 3.05 -6.37 -2.30
CA ALA A 160 3.38 -5.27 -3.19
C ALA A 160 4.88 -4.99 -3.21
N ASP A 161 5.40 -4.71 -4.37
CA ASP A 161 6.75 -4.17 -4.61
C ASP A 161 6.71 -3.25 -5.83
N ILE A 162 7.87 -2.84 -6.32
CA ILE A 162 7.95 -1.92 -7.47
C ILE A 162 7.45 -2.53 -8.79
N ASN A 163 7.22 -3.85 -8.84
CA ASN A 163 6.74 -4.53 -10.05
C ASN A 163 5.22 -4.64 -10.12
N GLY A 164 4.52 -4.62 -8.98
CA GLY A 164 3.07 -4.75 -8.96
C GLY A 164 2.52 -5.09 -7.58
N ILE A 165 1.20 -5.27 -7.53
CA ILE A 165 0.47 -5.62 -6.31
C ILE A 165 -0.36 -6.87 -6.56
N LEU A 166 -0.07 -7.93 -5.81
CA LEU A 166 -0.87 -9.15 -5.83
C LEU A 166 -1.87 -9.13 -4.68
N ILE A 167 -3.10 -9.53 -4.98
CA ILE A 167 -4.18 -9.67 -3.99
C ILE A 167 -4.50 -11.15 -3.82
N SER A 168 -4.71 -11.56 -2.58
CA SER A 168 -5.11 -12.94 -2.26
C SER A 168 -6.11 -12.94 -1.09
N ASP A 169 -7.09 -13.83 -1.16
CA ASP A 169 -8.03 -14.06 -0.07
C ASP A 169 -7.41 -14.82 1.11
N SER A 170 -6.23 -15.36 0.93
CA SER A 170 -5.48 -16.10 1.94
C SER A 170 -3.99 -15.71 1.92
N LYS A 171 -3.33 -15.97 3.03
CA LYS A 171 -1.88 -15.79 3.12
C LYS A 171 -1.17 -16.80 2.21
N LEU A 172 -0.22 -16.30 1.40
CA LEU A 172 0.57 -17.11 0.46
C LEU A 172 1.91 -17.52 1.06
#